data_cb0e5e136061e36bcf6d72341cd72795
#
_entry.id   cb0e5e136061e36bcf6d72341cd72795
#
_cell.length_a   1.000
_cell.length_b   1.000
_cell.length_c   1.000
_cell.angle_alpha   90.00
_cell.angle_beta   90.00
_cell.angle_gamma   90.00
#
_symmetry.space_group_name_H-M   'P 1'
#
loop_
_entity.id
_entity.type
_entity.pdbx_description
1 polymer ?
#
loop_
_entity_poly.entity_id
_entity_poly.type
_entity_poly.pdbx_seq_one_letter_code
_entity_poly.pdbx_strand_id
1 'polypeptide(L)'
;HQLTFFLIKKNELNNIALLLSKCNLNVNKVILKSFTEGIDLINTENKDTFFKIIIFKEKIKLIYFYNSSFCFFQNFNFGSDIILKDISKVCLLEMSKIKKLITEKEFELSNDSEKYLDKKYFENDNFKKISIKLIHDISASRIEEIIKLIFKENKNLDIYKTDDYSLHIHFEDKNFFNKFNKIFKVYLSDKEVYLKELFKEDVHKSINIFGDLLIKGWVREAIPVISKKKSWITRLFSKIFE
;
A
#
# COMPACT_ATOMS: atom_id res chain seq x y z
N HIS A 1 1.55 -18.57 -21.24
CA HIS A 1 1.29 -18.48 -19.79
C HIS A 1 2.25 -17.46 -19.19
N GLN A 2 1.74 -16.52 -18.43
CA GLN A 2 2.55 -15.58 -17.66
C GLN A 2 2.65 -16.11 -16.22
N LEU A 3 3.88 -16.32 -15.75
CA LEU A 3 4.14 -16.84 -14.41
C LEU A 3 4.90 -15.79 -13.61
N THR A 4 4.51 -15.60 -12.36
CA THR A 4 5.20 -14.72 -11.41
C THR A 4 5.95 -15.56 -10.40
N PHE A 5 7.27 -15.35 -10.26
CA PHE A 5 8.12 -16.05 -9.33
C PHE A 5 8.56 -15.13 -8.20
N PHE A 6 8.44 -15.60 -6.96
CA PHE A 6 8.92 -14.91 -5.78
C PHE A 6 10.09 -15.66 -5.17
N LEU A 7 11.21 -14.96 -5.03
CA LEU A 7 12.42 -15.54 -4.45
C LEU A 7 12.54 -15.10 -2.98
N ILE A 8 12.80 -16.07 -2.11
CA ILE A 8 13.08 -15.84 -0.69
C ILE A 8 14.54 -16.20 -0.45
N LYS A 9 15.25 -15.40 0.30
CA LYS A 9 16.63 -15.70 0.69
C LYS A 9 16.68 -16.99 1.52
N LYS A 10 17.41 -17.98 1.01
CA LYS A 10 17.51 -19.31 1.63
C LYS A 10 17.94 -19.24 3.10
N ASN A 11 18.88 -18.36 3.43
CA ASN A 11 19.38 -18.24 4.81
C ASN A 11 18.31 -17.73 5.77
N GLU A 12 17.46 -16.76 5.36
CA GLU A 12 16.37 -16.25 6.19
C GLU A 12 15.34 -17.36 6.49
N LEU A 13 14.97 -18.12 5.46
CA LEU A 13 14.04 -19.23 5.62
C LEU A 13 14.63 -20.35 6.50
N ASN A 14 15.90 -20.71 6.28
CA ASN A 14 16.59 -21.73 7.08
C ASN A 14 16.70 -21.31 8.55
N ASN A 15 17.00 -20.04 8.84
CA ASN A 15 17.09 -19.55 10.22
C ASN A 15 15.73 -19.66 10.93
N ILE A 16 14.64 -19.31 10.26
CA ILE A 16 13.28 -19.48 10.83
C ILE A 16 12.97 -20.97 11.05
N ALA A 17 13.26 -21.80 10.06
CA ALA A 17 13.03 -23.25 10.16
C ALA A 17 13.83 -23.89 11.32
N LEU A 18 15.09 -23.49 11.52
CA LEU A 18 15.93 -23.94 12.63
C LEU A 18 15.38 -23.48 14.00
N LEU A 19 14.88 -22.24 14.10
CA LEU A 19 14.26 -21.77 15.33
C LEU A 19 13.01 -22.56 15.66
N LEU A 20 12.14 -22.83 14.69
CA LEU A 20 10.92 -23.59 14.88
C LEU A 20 11.19 -25.07 15.20
N SER A 21 12.21 -25.67 14.58
CA SER A 21 12.60 -27.06 14.86
C SER A 21 13.05 -27.29 16.31
N LYS A 22 13.66 -26.28 16.97
CA LYS A 22 13.97 -26.32 18.40
C LYS A 22 12.72 -26.42 19.29
N CYS A 23 11.57 -26.02 18.76
CA CYS A 23 10.27 -26.14 19.42
C CYS A 23 9.47 -27.37 18.93
N ASN A 24 10.12 -28.33 18.24
CA ASN A 24 9.48 -29.49 17.60
C ASN A 24 8.41 -29.10 16.55
N LEU A 25 8.56 -27.94 15.90
CA LEU A 25 7.69 -27.47 14.83
C LEU A 25 8.41 -27.55 13.49
N ASN A 26 7.71 -27.99 12.47
CA ASN A 26 8.22 -28.06 11.09
C ASN A 26 7.52 -27.04 10.20
N VAL A 27 8.29 -26.38 9.31
CA VAL A 27 7.73 -25.45 8.32
C VAL A 27 7.27 -26.27 7.10
N ASN A 28 5.97 -26.41 6.92
CA ASN A 28 5.39 -27.13 5.80
C ASN A 28 5.12 -26.24 4.59
N LYS A 29 4.67 -25.01 4.82
CA LYS A 29 4.34 -24.04 3.76
C LYS A 29 4.71 -22.63 4.18
N VAL A 30 5.05 -21.82 3.19
CA VAL A 30 5.35 -20.37 3.34
C VAL A 30 4.51 -19.61 2.33
N ILE A 31 3.80 -18.59 2.79
CA ILE A 31 2.99 -17.69 1.93
C ILE A 31 3.44 -16.25 2.16
N LEU A 32 3.51 -15.48 1.09
CA LEU A 32 3.84 -14.07 1.18
C LEU A 32 2.69 -13.28 1.83
N LYS A 33 3.01 -12.49 2.84
CA LYS A 33 2.03 -11.61 3.49
C LYS A 33 1.35 -10.67 2.48
N SER A 34 2.11 -10.14 1.51
CA SER A 34 1.55 -9.27 0.46
C SER A 34 0.48 -9.96 -0.39
N PHE A 35 0.60 -11.28 -0.58
CA PHE A 35 -0.42 -12.07 -1.27
C PHE A 35 -1.71 -12.14 -0.46
N THR A 36 -1.65 -12.47 0.83
CA THR A 36 -2.83 -12.52 1.70
C THR A 36 -3.51 -11.16 1.87
N GLU A 37 -2.72 -10.09 1.94
CA GLU A 37 -3.22 -8.71 1.99
C GLU A 37 -4.02 -8.32 0.74
N GLY A 38 -3.66 -8.85 -0.43
CA GLY A 38 -4.40 -8.60 -1.68
C GLY A 38 -5.65 -9.48 -1.82
N ILE A 39 -5.57 -10.74 -1.41
CA ILE A 39 -6.74 -11.65 -1.43
C ILE A 39 -7.89 -11.12 -0.59
N ASP A 40 -7.59 -10.45 0.53
CA ASP A 40 -8.61 -9.80 1.35
C ASP A 40 -9.47 -8.83 0.51
N LEU A 41 -8.85 -8.01 -0.34
CA LEU A 41 -9.57 -7.09 -1.22
C LEU A 41 -10.41 -7.80 -2.28
N ILE A 42 -9.89 -8.87 -2.86
CA ILE A 42 -10.64 -9.67 -3.85
C ILE A 42 -11.92 -10.24 -3.21
N ASN A 43 -11.78 -10.76 -1.99
CA ASN A 43 -12.89 -11.40 -1.30
C ASN A 43 -13.93 -10.41 -0.78
N THR A 44 -13.49 -9.22 -0.33
CA THR A 44 -14.39 -8.23 0.31
C THR A 44 -15.00 -7.24 -0.67
N GLU A 45 -14.25 -6.83 -1.70
CA GLU A 45 -14.65 -5.75 -2.61
C GLU A 45 -14.89 -6.24 -4.04
N ASN A 46 -14.70 -7.54 -4.30
CA ASN A 46 -14.86 -8.18 -5.61
C ASN A 46 -14.10 -7.47 -6.74
N LYS A 47 -12.91 -6.94 -6.42
CA LYS A 47 -12.00 -6.26 -7.36
C LYS A 47 -10.95 -7.23 -7.85
N ASP A 48 -10.85 -7.37 -9.16
CA ASP A 48 -9.92 -8.32 -9.80
C ASP A 48 -8.58 -7.68 -10.19
N THR A 49 -8.59 -6.38 -10.51
CA THR A 49 -7.40 -5.63 -10.93
C THR A 49 -7.25 -4.36 -10.10
N PHE A 50 -6.18 -4.30 -9.31
CA PHE A 50 -5.97 -3.18 -8.40
C PHE A 50 -4.52 -3.02 -7.96
N PHE A 51 -4.20 -1.81 -7.54
CA PHE A 51 -3.02 -1.53 -6.71
C PHE A 51 -3.43 -1.34 -5.26
N LYS A 52 -2.76 -2.04 -4.35
CA LYS A 52 -2.83 -1.78 -2.91
C LYS A 52 -1.55 -1.12 -2.46
N ILE A 53 -1.66 0.07 -1.89
CA ILE A 53 -0.56 0.84 -1.33
C ILE A 53 -0.73 0.89 0.18
N ILE A 54 0.30 0.51 0.93
CA ILE A 54 0.28 0.62 2.38
C ILE A 54 1.38 1.61 2.78
N ILE A 55 0.96 2.71 3.39
CA ILE A 55 1.84 3.79 3.83
C ILE A 55 2.13 3.60 5.32
N PHE A 56 3.35 3.16 5.60
CA PHE A 56 3.93 3.09 6.94
C PHE A 56 4.72 4.38 7.24
N LYS A 57 5.22 4.50 8.46
CA LYS A 57 6.05 5.65 8.85
C LYS A 57 7.33 5.78 8.01
N GLU A 58 8.07 4.69 7.83
CA GLU A 58 9.39 4.69 7.20
C GLU A 58 9.42 4.05 5.82
N LYS A 59 8.35 3.37 5.40
CA LYS A 59 8.29 2.67 4.12
C LYS A 59 6.91 2.74 3.50
N ILE A 60 6.87 2.60 2.17
CA ILE A 60 5.64 2.37 1.42
C ILE A 60 5.73 0.99 0.78
N LYS A 61 4.66 0.21 0.87
CA LYS A 61 4.51 -1.06 0.17
C LYS A 61 3.50 -0.89 -0.95
N LEU A 62 3.90 -1.26 -2.15
CA LEU A 62 3.04 -1.35 -3.33
C LEU A 62 2.80 -2.83 -3.65
N ILE A 63 1.54 -3.19 -3.87
CA ILE A 63 1.11 -4.54 -4.25
C ILE A 63 0.23 -4.40 -5.48
N TYR A 64 0.42 -5.24 -6.48
CA TYR A 64 -0.37 -5.24 -7.70
C TYR A 64 -0.99 -6.61 -7.97
N PHE A 65 -2.28 -6.59 -8.21
CA PHE A 65 -3.07 -7.73 -8.69
C PHE A 65 -3.67 -7.41 -10.07
N TYR A 66 -3.63 -8.40 -10.95
CA TYR A 66 -4.24 -8.33 -12.26
C TYR A 66 -5.09 -9.57 -12.50
N ASN A 67 -6.38 -9.40 -12.83
CA ASN A 67 -7.34 -10.49 -12.97
C ASN A 67 -7.30 -11.49 -11.80
N SER A 68 -7.28 -10.97 -10.59
CA SER A 68 -7.16 -11.72 -9.32
C SER A 68 -5.83 -12.48 -9.16
N SER A 69 -4.86 -12.28 -10.02
CA SER A 69 -3.52 -12.88 -9.92
C SER A 69 -2.54 -11.92 -9.28
N PHE A 70 -1.74 -12.40 -8.34
CA PHE A 70 -0.68 -11.63 -7.70
C PHE A 70 0.49 -11.44 -8.67
N CYS A 71 0.70 -10.23 -9.15
CA CYS A 71 1.70 -9.95 -10.17
C CYS A 71 3.00 -9.39 -9.62
N PHE A 72 2.90 -8.50 -8.61
CA PHE A 72 4.06 -7.71 -8.23
C PHE A 72 3.92 -7.14 -6.82
N PHE A 73 5.04 -6.99 -6.11
CA PHE A 73 5.12 -6.14 -4.93
C PHE A 73 6.47 -5.43 -4.87
N GLN A 74 6.47 -4.25 -4.29
CA GLN A 74 7.68 -3.44 -4.11
C GLN A 74 7.60 -2.68 -2.79
N ASN A 75 8.75 -2.57 -2.12
CA ASN A 75 8.91 -1.71 -0.97
C ASN A 75 9.76 -0.50 -1.36
N PHE A 76 9.30 0.68 -0.95
CA PHE A 76 10.05 1.93 -1.03
C PHE A 76 10.56 2.26 0.36
N ASN A 77 11.82 2.70 0.48
CA ASN A 77 12.46 3.05 1.74
C ASN A 77 12.15 4.50 2.17
N PHE A 78 10.94 4.94 1.91
CA PHE A 78 10.37 6.20 2.40
C PHE A 78 8.89 5.97 2.73
N GLY A 79 8.39 6.69 3.74
CA GLY A 79 7.01 6.58 4.21
C GLY A 79 6.44 7.93 4.62
N SER A 80 5.44 7.97 5.49
CA SER A 80 4.82 9.22 5.94
C SER A 80 5.79 10.16 6.68
N ASP A 81 6.81 9.63 7.34
CA ASP A 81 7.78 10.43 8.08
C ASP A 81 8.61 11.37 7.18
N ILE A 82 8.74 11.11 5.88
CA ILE A 82 9.47 12.01 4.99
C ILE A 82 8.73 13.34 4.83
N ILE A 83 7.39 13.31 4.77
CA ILE A 83 6.55 14.51 4.69
C ILE A 83 6.71 15.34 5.96
N LEU A 84 6.68 14.69 7.12
CA LEU A 84 6.86 15.36 8.41
C LEU A 84 8.26 15.94 8.57
N LYS A 85 9.30 15.24 8.07
CA LYS A 85 10.68 15.74 8.04
C LYS A 85 10.82 16.98 7.18
N ASP A 86 10.15 17.06 6.04
CA ASP A 86 10.19 18.24 5.18
C ASP A 86 9.50 19.43 5.83
N ILE A 87 8.32 19.23 6.45
CA ILE A 87 7.66 20.27 7.23
C ILE A 87 8.60 20.77 8.35
N SER A 88 9.21 19.83 9.10
CA SER A 88 10.15 20.15 10.17
C SER A 88 11.32 21.01 9.68
N LYS A 89 11.94 20.62 8.57
CA LYS A 89 13.10 21.33 8.00
C LYS A 89 12.75 22.72 7.48
N VAL A 90 11.66 22.84 6.70
CA VAL A 90 11.29 24.13 6.06
C VAL A 90 10.73 25.10 7.10
N CYS A 91 9.92 24.60 8.03
CA CYS A 91 9.36 25.44 9.10
C CYS A 91 10.33 25.69 10.26
N LEU A 92 11.50 24.99 10.26
CA LEU A 92 12.47 25.02 11.36
C LEU A 92 11.82 24.70 12.71
N LEU A 93 10.95 23.69 12.73
CA LEU A 93 10.30 23.16 13.93
C LEU A 93 10.83 21.77 14.24
N GLU A 94 10.96 21.45 15.51
CA GLU A 94 11.35 20.10 15.93
C GLU A 94 10.32 19.04 15.47
N MET A 95 10.77 17.85 15.13
CA MET A 95 9.93 16.74 14.72
C MET A 95 8.87 16.36 15.78
N SER A 96 9.22 16.48 17.06
CA SER A 96 8.31 16.28 18.19
C SER A 96 7.10 17.20 18.13
N LYS A 97 7.32 18.48 17.80
CA LYS A 97 6.27 19.50 17.65
C LYS A 97 5.40 19.23 16.43
N ILE A 98 5.99 18.81 15.31
CA ILE A 98 5.22 18.42 14.12
C ILE A 98 4.34 17.20 14.40
N LYS A 99 4.87 16.18 15.08
CA LYS A 99 4.09 15.01 15.49
C LYS A 99 2.94 15.40 16.43
N LYS A 100 3.17 16.29 17.38
CA LYS A 100 2.13 16.85 18.25
C LYS A 100 1.07 17.56 17.43
N LEU A 101 1.47 18.42 16.49
CA LEU A 101 0.58 19.18 15.61
C LEU A 101 -0.39 18.27 14.85
N ILE A 102 0.09 17.19 14.23
CA ILE A 102 -0.79 16.28 13.47
C ILE A 102 -1.71 15.44 14.36
N THR A 103 -1.40 15.27 15.66
CA THR A 103 -2.28 14.56 16.60
C THR A 103 -3.42 15.43 17.11
N GLU A 104 -3.29 16.75 17.04
CA GLU A 104 -4.33 17.66 17.53
C GLU A 104 -5.54 17.67 16.61
N LYS A 105 -6.73 17.50 17.21
CA LYS A 105 -8.01 17.47 16.46
C LYS A 105 -8.31 18.79 15.78
N GLU A 106 -8.00 19.89 16.47
CA GLU A 106 -8.29 21.26 16.01
C GLU A 106 -7.39 21.73 14.86
N PHE A 107 -6.24 21.08 14.68
CA PHE A 107 -5.35 21.41 13.57
C PHE A 107 -5.92 20.85 12.26
N GLU A 108 -6.22 21.72 11.32
CA GLU A 108 -6.64 21.36 9.96
C GLU A 108 -5.67 21.94 8.95
N LEU A 109 -5.19 21.09 8.05
CA LEU A 109 -4.45 21.52 6.88
C LEU A 109 -5.41 22.22 5.91
N SER A 110 -5.16 23.48 5.64
CA SER A 110 -5.97 24.27 4.71
C SER A 110 -5.09 25.07 3.76
N ASN A 111 -5.63 25.40 2.61
CA ASN A 111 -5.00 26.28 1.63
C ASN A 111 -5.23 27.77 1.97
N ASP A 112 -5.70 28.08 3.17
CA ASP A 112 -5.97 29.42 3.66
C ASP A 112 -4.66 30.12 4.06
N SER A 113 -4.33 31.21 3.39
CA SER A 113 -3.11 31.98 3.62
C SER A 113 -3.14 32.84 4.89
N GLU A 114 -4.31 33.05 5.47
CA GLU A 114 -4.48 33.94 6.63
C GLU A 114 -4.37 33.21 7.96
N LYS A 115 -4.39 31.87 7.95
CA LYS A 115 -4.24 31.05 9.15
C LYS A 115 -2.78 30.75 9.45
N TYR A 116 -2.38 30.98 10.70
CA TYR A 116 -1.03 30.76 11.20
C TYR A 116 -1.02 29.77 12.36
N LEU A 117 0.13 29.14 12.59
CA LEU A 117 0.33 28.29 13.75
C LEU A 117 0.24 29.09 15.06
N ASP A 118 -0.41 28.53 16.06
CA ASP A 118 -0.54 29.13 17.38
C ASP A 118 0.82 29.23 18.09
N LYS A 119 0.96 30.21 18.97
CA LYS A 119 2.16 30.41 19.81
C LYS A 119 2.50 29.19 20.67
N LYS A 120 1.52 28.37 21.04
CA LYS A 120 1.71 27.17 21.86
C LYS A 120 2.70 26.15 21.24
N TYR A 121 2.92 26.16 19.93
CA TYR A 121 3.88 25.29 19.25
C TYR A 121 5.33 25.78 19.32
N PHE A 122 5.56 26.96 19.93
CA PHE A 122 6.87 27.61 20.01
C PHE A 122 7.36 27.76 21.46
N GLU A 123 6.82 26.98 22.41
CA GLU A 123 6.97 27.16 23.87
C GLU A 123 8.39 27.48 24.36
N ASN A 124 9.44 27.00 23.67
CA ASN A 124 10.84 27.24 24.04
C ASN A 124 11.65 27.89 22.92
N ASP A 125 11.02 28.25 21.81
CA ASP A 125 11.67 28.83 20.64
C ASP A 125 11.15 30.24 20.37
N ASN A 126 11.91 31.04 19.66
CA ASN A 126 11.43 32.31 19.14
C ASN A 126 10.20 32.07 18.25
N PHE A 127 9.12 32.77 18.56
CA PHE A 127 7.89 32.70 17.76
C PHE A 127 8.16 33.03 16.29
N LYS A 128 7.72 32.14 15.41
CA LYS A 128 7.79 32.32 13.96
C LYS A 128 6.39 32.36 13.38
N LYS A 129 6.13 33.30 12.51
CA LYS A 129 4.86 33.39 11.79
C LYS A 129 4.82 32.38 10.66
N ILE A 130 4.39 31.14 10.94
CA ILE A 130 4.29 30.05 9.97
C ILE A 130 2.82 29.91 9.55
N SER A 131 2.52 30.08 8.27
CA SER A 131 1.16 29.91 7.76
C SER A 131 0.82 28.42 7.62
N ILE A 132 -0.45 28.06 7.85
CA ILE A 132 -0.95 26.69 7.63
C ILE A 132 -0.86 26.33 6.14
N LYS A 133 -1.05 27.32 5.26
CA LYS A 133 -0.86 27.15 3.83
C LYS A 133 0.56 26.68 3.49
N LEU A 134 1.59 27.23 4.09
CA LEU A 134 2.99 26.79 3.86
C LEU A 134 3.14 25.30 4.19
N ILE A 135 2.58 24.84 5.32
CA ILE A 135 2.61 23.42 5.71
C ILE A 135 1.85 22.56 4.71
N HIS A 136 0.70 23.04 4.24
CA HIS A 136 -0.07 22.38 3.20
C HIS A 136 0.74 22.23 1.90
N ASP A 137 1.36 23.32 1.42
CA ASP A 137 2.09 23.34 0.15
C ASP A 137 3.33 22.43 0.19
N ILE A 138 4.07 22.41 1.31
CA ILE A 138 5.18 21.47 1.53
C ILE A 138 4.68 20.03 1.45
N SER A 139 3.57 19.74 2.12
CA SER A 139 2.97 18.42 2.16
C SER A 139 2.47 17.99 0.78
N ALA A 140 1.81 18.89 0.07
CA ALA A 140 1.28 18.65 -1.26
C ALA A 140 2.40 18.32 -2.27
N SER A 141 3.47 19.12 -2.28
CA SER A 141 4.63 18.90 -3.15
C SER A 141 5.30 17.55 -2.88
N ARG A 142 5.45 17.16 -1.59
CA ARG A 142 6.05 15.88 -1.25
C ARG A 142 5.13 14.70 -1.58
N ILE A 143 3.82 14.84 -1.40
CA ILE A 143 2.85 13.80 -1.77
C ILE A 143 2.83 13.61 -3.28
N GLU A 144 2.86 14.69 -4.06
CA GLU A 144 2.96 14.64 -5.51
C GLU A 144 4.22 13.88 -5.96
N GLU A 145 5.37 14.20 -5.37
CA GLU A 145 6.62 13.49 -5.65
C GLU A 145 6.54 11.99 -5.32
N ILE A 146 5.99 11.64 -4.15
CA ILE A 146 5.77 10.23 -3.76
C ILE A 146 4.91 9.50 -4.79
N ILE A 147 3.81 10.09 -5.22
CA ILE A 147 2.92 9.50 -6.22
C ILE A 147 3.64 9.35 -7.57
N LYS A 148 4.43 10.35 -7.96
CA LYS A 148 5.23 10.30 -9.19
C LYS A 148 6.27 9.17 -9.14
N LEU A 149 6.99 9.02 -8.03
CA LEU A 149 7.97 7.94 -7.82
C LEU A 149 7.33 6.55 -7.83
N ILE A 150 6.12 6.41 -7.27
CA ILE A 150 5.42 5.12 -7.20
C ILE A 150 4.88 4.71 -8.57
N PHE A 151 4.31 5.62 -9.36
CA PHE A 151 3.59 5.30 -10.58
C PHE A 151 4.29 5.74 -11.87
N LYS A 152 4.76 6.98 -11.96
CA LYS A 152 5.28 7.53 -13.23
C LYS A 152 6.74 7.15 -13.49
N GLU A 153 7.56 7.14 -12.45
CA GLU A 153 9.00 6.87 -12.55
C GLU A 153 9.36 5.42 -12.20
N ASN A 154 8.38 4.62 -11.82
CA ASN A 154 8.59 3.23 -11.44
C ASN A 154 8.67 2.32 -12.68
N LYS A 155 9.89 2.09 -13.15
CA LYS A 155 10.15 1.22 -14.32
C LYS A 155 9.63 -0.21 -14.16
N ASN A 156 9.46 -0.69 -12.92
CA ASN A 156 8.91 -2.02 -12.68
C ASN A 156 7.43 -2.12 -13.06
N LEU A 157 6.71 -0.99 -13.15
CA LEU A 157 5.32 -0.95 -13.59
C LEU A 157 5.15 -0.85 -15.10
N ASP A 158 6.21 -0.55 -15.86
CA ASP A 158 6.13 -0.42 -17.32
C ASP A 158 5.63 -1.69 -18.02
N ILE A 159 5.85 -2.85 -17.40
CA ILE A 159 5.39 -4.16 -17.89
C ILE A 159 3.89 -4.35 -17.68
N TYR A 160 3.30 -3.66 -16.69
CA TYR A 160 1.92 -3.83 -16.23
C TYR A 160 1.01 -2.68 -16.66
N LYS A 161 1.14 -2.20 -17.90
CA LYS A 161 0.30 -1.12 -18.43
C LYS A 161 -1.13 -1.59 -18.60
N THR A 162 -1.97 -1.27 -17.64
CA THR A 162 -3.43 -1.41 -17.72
C THR A 162 -4.05 -0.07 -17.38
N ASP A 163 -5.04 0.36 -18.16
CA ASP A 163 -5.74 1.62 -17.92
C ASP A 163 -6.89 1.47 -16.91
N ASP A 164 -7.35 0.23 -16.70
CA ASP A 164 -8.48 -0.07 -15.82
C ASP A 164 -8.01 -0.78 -14.55
N TYR A 165 -7.83 -0.01 -13.48
CA TYR A 165 -7.50 -0.50 -12.15
C TYR A 165 -8.01 0.44 -11.06
N SER A 166 -8.30 -0.10 -9.89
CA SER A 166 -8.60 0.68 -8.70
C SER A 166 -7.37 0.84 -7.80
N LEU A 167 -7.33 1.94 -7.03
CA LEU A 167 -6.28 2.24 -6.08
C LEU A 167 -6.81 2.12 -4.65
N HIS A 168 -6.22 1.24 -3.84
CA HIS A 168 -6.55 1.06 -2.43
C HIS A 168 -5.36 1.51 -1.58
N ILE A 169 -5.49 2.65 -0.92
CA ILE A 169 -4.40 3.23 -0.12
C ILE A 169 -4.76 3.14 1.35
N HIS A 170 -3.94 2.42 2.10
CA HIS A 170 -4.08 2.18 3.51
C HIS A 170 -2.98 2.91 4.29
N PHE A 171 -3.35 3.58 5.35
CA PHE A 171 -2.44 4.34 6.18
C PHE A 171 -2.30 3.68 7.55
N GLU A 172 -1.08 3.38 7.98
CA GLU A 172 -0.81 2.83 9.31
C GLU A 172 -1.10 3.86 10.42
N ASP A 173 -0.77 5.13 10.16
CA ASP A 173 -0.98 6.20 11.14
C ASP A 173 -2.30 6.92 10.90
N LYS A 174 -3.23 6.75 11.83
CA LYS A 174 -4.56 7.37 11.81
C LYS A 174 -4.51 8.89 11.80
N ASN A 175 -3.63 9.49 12.58
CA ASN A 175 -3.52 10.94 12.67
C ASN A 175 -3.00 11.50 11.35
N PHE A 176 -2.01 10.84 10.76
CA PHE A 176 -1.53 11.17 9.44
C PHE A 176 -2.64 11.05 8.39
N PHE A 177 -3.37 9.94 8.38
CA PHE A 177 -4.52 9.75 7.49
C PHE A 177 -5.53 10.90 7.59
N ASN A 178 -5.95 11.25 8.81
CA ASN A 178 -6.96 12.29 9.04
C ASN A 178 -6.54 13.66 8.48
N LYS A 179 -5.23 13.98 8.51
CA LYS A 179 -4.71 15.28 8.05
C LYS A 179 -4.41 15.32 6.55
N PHE A 180 -3.92 14.23 5.98
CA PHE A 180 -3.33 14.24 4.63
C PHE A 180 -4.17 13.52 3.56
N ASN A 181 -5.23 12.77 3.93
CA ASN A 181 -6.04 12.01 2.98
C ASN A 181 -6.61 12.85 1.83
N LYS A 182 -7.05 14.08 2.13
CA LYS A 182 -7.60 15.01 1.12
C LYS A 182 -6.55 15.36 0.06
N ILE A 183 -5.29 15.58 0.47
CA ILE A 183 -4.20 15.92 -0.46
C ILE A 183 -3.90 14.71 -1.35
N PHE A 184 -3.78 13.51 -0.78
CA PHE A 184 -3.62 12.29 -1.60
C PHE A 184 -4.73 12.11 -2.62
N LYS A 185 -5.99 12.38 -2.23
CA LYS A 185 -7.14 12.25 -3.12
C LYS A 185 -7.08 13.22 -4.30
N VAL A 186 -6.60 14.45 -4.10
CA VAL A 186 -6.45 15.44 -5.18
C VAL A 186 -5.48 14.94 -6.26
N TYR A 187 -4.31 14.43 -5.87
CA TYR A 187 -3.29 13.98 -6.82
C TYR A 187 -3.58 12.63 -7.48
N LEU A 188 -4.61 11.93 -7.04
CA LEU A 188 -5.03 10.63 -7.56
C LEU A 188 -6.44 10.66 -8.16
N SER A 189 -6.99 11.86 -8.40
CA SER A 189 -8.39 12.07 -8.83
C SER A 189 -8.74 11.42 -10.16
N ASP A 190 -7.75 11.12 -11.02
CA ASP A 190 -7.96 10.49 -12.33
C ASP A 190 -8.28 8.99 -12.26
N LYS A 191 -8.28 8.40 -11.07
CA LYS A 191 -8.48 6.96 -10.84
C LYS A 191 -9.57 6.73 -9.79
N GLU A 192 -10.12 5.51 -9.79
CA GLU A 192 -11.00 5.04 -8.72
C GLU A 192 -10.15 4.81 -7.45
N VAL A 193 -10.24 5.71 -6.46
CA VAL A 193 -9.35 5.72 -5.29
C VAL A 193 -10.13 5.49 -4.00
N TYR A 194 -9.71 4.48 -3.26
CA TYR A 194 -10.19 4.13 -1.93
C TYR A 194 -9.11 4.40 -0.89
N LEU A 195 -9.35 5.36 -0.01
CA LEU A 195 -8.45 5.72 1.08
C LEU A 195 -9.01 5.22 2.40
N LYS A 196 -8.23 4.46 3.16
CA LYS A 196 -8.65 4.00 4.49
C LYS A 196 -7.51 3.90 5.49
N GLU A 197 -7.86 3.90 6.76
CA GLU A 197 -6.96 3.57 7.85
C GLU A 197 -6.69 2.05 7.86
N LEU A 198 -5.45 1.67 8.18
CA LEU A 198 -5.07 0.27 8.37
C LEU A 198 -5.39 -0.14 9.82
N PHE A 199 -6.41 -0.95 10.00
CA PHE A 199 -6.79 -1.44 11.31
C PHE A 199 -5.95 -2.66 11.73
N LYS A 200 -5.73 -2.84 13.05
CA LYS A 200 -5.09 -4.06 13.59
C LYS A 200 -5.86 -5.33 13.21
N GLU A 201 -7.15 -5.24 13.06
CA GLU A 201 -8.03 -6.32 12.59
C GLU A 201 -7.69 -6.82 11.19
N ASP A 202 -7.13 -5.97 10.32
CA ASP A 202 -6.66 -6.37 8.98
C ASP A 202 -5.51 -7.38 9.06
N VAL A 203 -4.73 -7.37 10.14
CA VAL A 203 -3.67 -8.38 10.37
C VAL A 203 -4.29 -9.72 10.72
N HIS A 204 -5.30 -9.76 11.59
CA HIS A 204 -6.00 -11.00 11.94
C HIS A 204 -6.73 -11.60 10.75
N LYS A 205 -7.36 -10.76 9.91
CA LYS A 205 -7.96 -11.21 8.66
C LYS A 205 -6.93 -11.86 7.73
N SER A 206 -5.75 -11.27 7.59
CA SER A 206 -4.67 -11.84 6.78
C SER A 206 -4.22 -13.21 7.30
N ILE A 207 -4.20 -13.43 8.62
CA ILE A 207 -3.90 -14.72 9.24
C ILE A 207 -5.00 -15.75 8.94
N ASN A 208 -6.26 -15.36 9.02
CA ASN A 208 -7.38 -16.24 8.71
C ASN A 208 -7.38 -16.65 7.23
N ILE A 209 -7.16 -15.68 6.32
CA ILE A 209 -6.99 -15.95 4.89
C ILE A 209 -5.83 -16.92 4.65
N PHE A 210 -4.70 -16.72 5.35
CA PHE A 210 -3.58 -17.64 5.31
C PHE A 210 -3.99 -19.08 5.72
N GLY A 211 -4.74 -19.24 6.81
CA GLY A 211 -5.28 -20.52 7.26
C GLY A 211 -6.18 -21.18 6.22
N ASP A 212 -7.09 -20.43 5.63
CA ASP A 212 -7.97 -20.92 4.55
C ASP A 212 -7.19 -21.37 3.31
N LEU A 213 -6.17 -20.61 2.91
CA LEU A 213 -5.30 -20.95 1.78
C LEU A 213 -4.47 -22.22 2.04
N LEU A 214 -4.05 -22.45 3.28
CA LEU A 214 -3.34 -23.69 3.65
C LEU A 214 -4.23 -24.91 3.52
N ILE A 215 -5.51 -24.79 3.85
CA ILE A 215 -6.49 -25.91 3.87
C ILE A 215 -7.08 -26.13 2.49
N LYS A 216 -7.55 -25.06 1.84
CA LYS A 216 -8.37 -25.13 0.62
C LYS A 216 -7.54 -24.90 -0.66
N GLY A 217 -6.33 -24.36 -0.54
CA GLY A 217 -5.55 -23.85 -1.66
C GLY A 217 -6.14 -22.57 -2.25
N TRP A 218 -5.42 -21.97 -3.19
CA TRP A 218 -5.92 -20.81 -3.96
C TRP A 218 -6.56 -21.32 -5.26
N VAL A 219 -7.87 -21.35 -5.31
CA VAL A 219 -8.65 -21.91 -6.43
C VAL A 219 -8.30 -21.24 -7.77
N ARG A 220 -7.87 -19.96 -7.75
CA ARG A 220 -7.55 -19.20 -8.96
C ARG A 220 -6.10 -19.32 -9.44
N GLU A 221 -5.17 -19.83 -8.62
CA GLU A 221 -3.76 -20.05 -9.01
C GLU A 221 -3.60 -21.10 -10.11
N ALA A 222 -4.49 -22.07 -10.13
CA ALA A 222 -4.44 -23.22 -11.02
C ALA A 222 -5.36 -23.10 -12.25
N ILE A 223 -6.10 -22.02 -12.40
CA ILE A 223 -6.91 -21.84 -13.61
C ILE A 223 -5.97 -21.27 -14.68
N PRO A 224 -5.53 -22.10 -15.67
CA PRO A 224 -4.90 -21.55 -16.84
C PRO A 224 -5.91 -20.56 -17.42
N VAL A 225 -5.47 -19.33 -17.71
CA VAL A 225 -6.27 -18.42 -18.52
C VAL A 225 -6.51 -19.16 -19.83
N ILE A 226 -7.67 -19.81 -19.91
CA ILE A 226 -8.11 -20.45 -21.14
C ILE A 226 -8.34 -19.26 -22.06
N SER A 227 -7.35 -18.99 -22.91
CA SER A 227 -7.56 -18.06 -24.00
C SER A 227 -8.85 -18.53 -24.68
N LYS A 228 -9.80 -17.63 -24.94
CA LYS A 228 -11.07 -17.92 -25.62
C LYS A 228 -10.89 -18.57 -27.02
N LYS A 229 -9.69 -18.75 -27.45
CA LYS A 229 -9.32 -19.57 -28.62
C LYS A 229 -9.28 -21.03 -28.17
N LYS A 230 -10.48 -21.68 -28.19
CA LYS A 230 -10.53 -23.15 -28.16
C LYS A 230 -9.54 -23.67 -29.21
N SER A 231 -8.62 -24.53 -28.82
CA SER A 231 -7.69 -25.15 -29.78
C SER A 231 -8.51 -25.84 -30.87
N TRP A 232 -7.94 -25.95 -32.05
CA TRP A 232 -8.59 -26.65 -33.17
C TRP A 232 -9.06 -28.04 -32.77
N ILE A 233 -8.28 -28.74 -31.99
CA ILE A 233 -8.57 -30.06 -31.42
C ILE A 233 -9.82 -30.01 -30.50
N THR A 234 -9.91 -29.02 -29.59
CA THR A 234 -11.07 -28.88 -28.70
C THR A 234 -12.35 -28.54 -29.45
N ARG A 235 -12.25 -27.81 -30.59
CA ARG A 235 -13.40 -27.54 -31.48
C ARG A 235 -13.86 -28.79 -32.23
N LEU A 236 -12.92 -29.68 -32.57
CA LEU A 236 -13.23 -30.94 -33.26
C LEU A 236 -13.91 -31.90 -32.29
N PHE A 237 -13.42 -32.03 -31.07
CA PHE A 237 -14.02 -32.89 -30.03
C PHE A 237 -15.42 -32.41 -29.62
N SER A 238 -15.65 -31.08 -29.45
CA SER A 238 -17.00 -30.60 -29.16
C SER A 238 -18.02 -30.81 -30.28
N LYS A 239 -17.57 -30.94 -31.55
CA LYS A 239 -18.46 -31.26 -32.69
C LYS A 239 -18.74 -32.76 -32.86
N ILE A 240 -17.94 -33.64 -32.28
CA ILE A 240 -18.09 -35.10 -32.40
C ILE A 240 -18.94 -35.67 -31.26
N PHE A 241 -18.95 -35.00 -30.08
CA PHE A 241 -19.59 -35.49 -28.86
C PHE A 241 -20.75 -34.62 -28.36
N GLU A 242 -21.17 -33.59 -29.08
CA GLU A 242 -22.49 -32.96 -29.01
C GLU A 242 -23.37 -33.51 -30.15
#